data_b30adf26fcaf9fddbaf1eb39b05301a2
#
_entry.id   b30adf26fcaf9fddbaf1eb39b05301a2
#
_cell.length_a   1.000
_cell.length_b   1.000
_cell.length_c   1.000
_cell.angle_alpha   90.00
_cell.angle_beta   90.00
_cell.angle_gamma   90.00
#
_symmetry.space_group_name_H-M   'P 1'
#
loop_
_entity.id
_entity.type
_entity.pdbx_description
1 polymer ?
#
loop_
_entity_poly.entity_id
_entity_poly.type
_entity_poly.pdbx_seq_one_letter_code
_entity_poly.pdbx_strand_id
1 'polypeptide(L)'
;MPALPIVDVNLFVHNGAATVATAIESVLAQTWPALAITLIDDGSTDGTPAILRDYAERYPTIRLVRVRSNGGAIAAFQRGFWFGDADYVLPKSADDLIGPEFIEACVTELLAYPDCAMCHAAGLVFVDEDEVRACYPPEHRLLAVGPDPATRARHVMGRYTSSPGFWGVYRRAALDRVAPIRARAGWDHVLLAELALAGEIRHVPDVLYWRRDGGKPVLTLARAATEQARAGLPLDDTLAEQRWRTPLITTAYAHQEMFAAARLPHAGRLALMRDAATIFRARWLRELRREAVALATTLPDLIAQTAHAEATEARWLARTIGDAITAAAAIVPEVDLTLFRLELAALAGEPNRVAA
;
A
#
# COMPACT_ATOMS: atom_id res chain seq x y z
N MET A 1 26.75 -23.04 -15.84
CA MET A 1 25.42 -22.86 -15.26
C MET A 1 24.95 -21.45 -15.59
N PRO A 2 23.68 -21.20 -15.91
CA PRO A 2 23.18 -19.83 -16.02
C PRO A 2 23.43 -19.12 -14.69
N ALA A 3 23.73 -17.81 -14.75
CA ALA A 3 23.90 -17.00 -13.55
C ALA A 3 22.59 -16.99 -12.77
N LEU A 4 22.67 -17.05 -11.44
CA LEU A 4 21.49 -16.92 -10.59
C LEU A 4 20.93 -15.50 -10.73
N PRO A 5 19.60 -15.34 -10.80
CA PRO A 5 19.00 -14.03 -10.89
C PRO A 5 19.26 -13.22 -9.61
N ILE A 6 19.52 -11.93 -9.78
CA ILE A 6 19.77 -11.01 -8.68
C ILE A 6 18.45 -10.56 -8.08
N VAL A 7 18.40 -10.44 -6.76
CA VAL A 7 17.29 -9.84 -6.02
C VAL A 7 17.75 -8.52 -5.41
N ASP A 8 17.13 -7.40 -5.81
CA ASP A 8 17.27 -6.10 -5.14
C ASP A 8 16.53 -6.15 -3.80
N VAL A 9 17.25 -6.17 -2.68
CA VAL A 9 16.67 -6.06 -1.35
C VAL A 9 16.74 -4.61 -0.91
N ASN A 10 15.62 -3.92 -0.96
CA ASN A 10 15.52 -2.49 -0.67
C ASN A 10 14.92 -2.29 0.73
N LEU A 11 15.77 -2.19 1.75
CA LEU A 11 15.36 -1.94 3.13
C LEU A 11 15.23 -0.45 3.38
N PHE A 12 14.01 0.02 3.64
CA PHE A 12 13.72 1.41 3.93
C PHE A 12 13.38 1.64 5.40
N VAL A 13 13.84 2.75 5.96
CA VAL A 13 13.72 3.08 7.37
C VAL A 13 13.53 4.57 7.60
N HIS A 14 12.71 4.92 8.61
CA HIS A 14 12.66 6.22 9.23
C HIS A 14 12.57 6.07 10.74
N ASN A 15 13.57 6.58 11.48
CA ASN A 15 13.66 6.50 12.94
C ASN A 15 13.48 5.07 13.48
N GLY A 16 14.28 4.14 12.97
CA GLY A 16 14.24 2.72 13.29
C GLY A 16 15.46 2.20 14.07
N ALA A 17 16.15 3.06 14.86
CA ALA A 17 17.40 2.69 15.55
C ALA A 17 17.28 1.43 16.43
N ALA A 18 16.09 1.16 16.98
CA ALA A 18 15.84 0.01 17.84
C ALA A 18 15.72 -1.32 17.06
N THR A 19 15.41 -1.30 15.77
CA THR A 19 15.03 -2.52 15.02
C THR A 19 15.85 -2.74 13.75
N VAL A 20 16.42 -1.68 13.19
CA VAL A 20 17.05 -1.74 11.86
C VAL A 20 18.23 -2.72 11.81
N ALA A 21 19.00 -2.86 12.88
CA ALA A 21 20.13 -3.79 12.93
C ALA A 21 19.66 -5.25 12.75
N THR A 22 18.66 -5.69 13.53
CA THR A 22 18.11 -7.05 13.42
C THR A 22 17.46 -7.30 12.08
N ALA A 23 16.81 -6.28 11.50
CA ALA A 23 16.23 -6.37 10.15
C ALA A 23 17.32 -6.56 9.07
N ILE A 24 18.46 -5.85 9.14
CA ILE A 24 19.60 -6.02 8.23
C ILE A 24 20.22 -7.41 8.41
N GLU A 25 20.43 -7.86 9.63
CA GLU A 25 20.99 -9.21 9.89
C GLU A 25 20.07 -10.31 9.31
N SER A 26 18.75 -10.16 9.35
CA SER A 26 17.84 -11.12 8.73
C SER A 26 17.96 -11.18 7.20
N VAL A 27 18.41 -10.09 6.57
CA VAL A 27 18.71 -10.04 5.13
C VAL A 27 20.09 -10.66 4.84
N LEU A 28 21.08 -10.37 5.66
CA LEU A 28 22.43 -10.93 5.52
C LEU A 28 22.48 -12.45 5.74
N ALA A 29 21.53 -12.98 6.52
CA ALA A 29 21.38 -14.41 6.79
C ALA A 29 20.67 -15.20 5.68
N GLN A 30 20.24 -14.57 4.58
CA GLN A 30 19.51 -15.26 3.52
C GLN A 30 20.37 -16.29 2.79
N THR A 31 19.78 -17.45 2.48
CA THR A 31 20.45 -18.55 1.76
C THR A 31 20.63 -18.27 0.27
N TRP A 32 19.79 -17.40 -0.32
CA TRP A 32 19.94 -16.98 -1.71
C TRP A 32 21.19 -16.10 -1.88
N PRO A 33 22.22 -16.52 -2.68
CA PRO A 33 23.52 -15.86 -2.68
C PRO A 33 23.60 -14.59 -3.56
N ALA A 34 22.65 -14.41 -4.49
CA ALA A 34 22.68 -13.32 -5.47
C ALA A 34 21.80 -12.13 -5.02
N LEU A 35 22.29 -11.36 -4.04
CA LEU A 35 21.58 -10.22 -3.48
C LEU A 35 22.30 -8.90 -3.80
N ALA A 36 21.54 -7.87 -4.14
CA ALA A 36 21.95 -6.48 -4.15
C ALA A 36 21.20 -5.76 -3.02
N ILE A 37 21.88 -5.39 -1.94
CA ILE A 37 21.24 -4.82 -0.75
C ILE A 37 21.37 -3.31 -0.76
N THR A 38 20.23 -2.61 -0.66
CA THR A 38 20.21 -1.16 -0.52
C THR A 38 19.50 -0.78 0.77
N LEU A 39 20.17 -0.02 1.63
CA LEU A 39 19.62 0.60 2.83
C LEU A 39 19.17 2.01 2.47
N ILE A 40 17.90 2.30 2.66
CA ILE A 40 17.28 3.59 2.29
C ILE A 40 16.83 4.30 3.57
N ASP A 41 17.61 5.32 3.99
CA ASP A 41 17.27 6.19 5.13
C ASP A 41 16.35 7.32 4.66
N ASP A 42 15.08 7.28 5.06
CA ASP A 42 14.08 8.28 4.72
C ASP A 42 14.10 9.48 5.68
N GLY A 43 15.29 10.08 5.85
CA GLY A 43 15.47 11.30 6.64
C GLY A 43 15.40 11.08 8.15
N SER A 44 15.97 9.99 8.67
CA SER A 44 16.00 9.73 10.11
C SER A 44 16.79 10.77 10.89
N THR A 45 16.32 11.04 12.13
CA THR A 45 16.88 12.01 13.07
C THR A 45 17.37 11.39 14.38
N ASP A 46 17.15 10.09 14.56
CA ASP A 46 17.63 9.29 15.69
C ASP A 46 19.01 8.63 15.41
N GLY A 47 19.35 7.53 16.11
CA GLY A 47 20.56 6.76 15.91
C GLY A 47 20.65 5.97 14.59
N THR A 48 19.56 5.88 13.81
CA THR A 48 19.49 5.07 12.57
C THR A 48 20.62 5.37 11.59
N PRO A 49 20.94 6.64 11.24
CA PRO A 49 21.97 6.92 10.25
C PRO A 49 23.37 6.44 10.62
N ALA A 50 23.68 6.35 11.93
CA ALA A 50 24.96 5.83 12.40
C ALA A 50 25.04 4.32 12.21
N ILE A 51 23.97 3.60 12.55
CA ILE A 51 23.85 2.15 12.36
C ILE A 51 23.98 1.79 10.88
N LEU A 52 23.26 2.46 10.00
CA LEU A 52 23.29 2.18 8.56
C LEU A 52 24.68 2.40 7.95
N ARG A 53 25.40 3.43 8.39
CA ARG A 53 26.79 3.66 7.94
C ARG A 53 27.71 2.56 8.38
N ASP A 54 27.63 2.12 9.63
CA ASP A 54 28.45 1.02 10.15
C ASP A 54 28.26 -0.27 9.32
N TYR A 55 27.01 -0.61 8.96
CA TYR A 55 26.75 -1.76 8.07
C TYR A 55 27.31 -1.55 6.66
N ALA A 56 27.14 -0.38 6.07
CA ALA A 56 27.66 -0.09 4.73
C ALA A 56 29.20 -0.08 4.68
N GLU A 57 29.87 0.30 5.77
CA GLU A 57 31.33 0.24 5.89
C GLU A 57 31.84 -1.21 6.07
N ARG A 58 31.12 -2.04 6.85
CA ARG A 58 31.49 -3.45 7.09
C ARG A 58 31.21 -4.37 5.91
N TYR A 59 30.16 -4.05 5.12
CA TYR A 59 29.70 -4.89 4.02
C TYR A 59 29.73 -4.11 2.69
N PRO A 60 30.81 -4.21 1.88
CA PRO A 60 30.95 -3.45 0.61
C PRO A 60 29.86 -3.74 -0.42
N THR A 61 29.09 -4.81 -0.26
CA THR A 61 27.94 -5.15 -1.10
C THR A 61 26.67 -4.38 -0.73
N ILE A 62 26.68 -3.68 0.41
CA ILE A 62 25.57 -2.86 0.87
C ILE A 62 25.71 -1.44 0.33
N ARG A 63 24.67 -0.97 -0.37
CA ARG A 63 24.54 0.41 -0.79
C ARG A 63 23.72 1.20 0.24
N LEU A 64 24.19 2.38 0.64
CA LEU A 64 23.46 3.31 1.50
C LEU A 64 22.94 4.50 0.68
N VAL A 65 21.64 4.73 0.76
CA VAL A 65 20.96 5.89 0.17
C VAL A 65 20.29 6.67 1.29
N ARG A 66 20.58 7.97 1.40
CA ARG A 66 19.97 8.85 2.37
C ARG A 66 19.16 9.95 1.71
N VAL A 67 17.89 10.08 2.11
CA VAL A 67 17.01 11.17 1.69
C VAL A 67 17.12 12.32 2.69
N ARG A 68 17.00 13.55 2.21
CA ARG A 68 17.19 14.75 3.07
C ARG A 68 16.10 14.93 4.10
N SER A 69 14.88 14.53 3.79
CA SER A 69 13.71 14.69 4.65
C SER A 69 12.77 13.51 4.49
N ASN A 70 12.03 13.18 5.55
CA ASN A 70 11.01 12.15 5.51
C ASN A 70 9.96 12.47 4.43
N GLY A 71 9.83 11.60 3.46
CA GLY A 71 8.82 11.66 2.40
C GLY A 71 7.50 10.97 2.74
N GLY A 72 7.43 10.35 3.92
CA GLY A 72 6.31 9.52 4.36
C GLY A 72 6.32 8.11 3.78
N ALA A 73 5.47 7.25 4.32
CA ALA A 73 5.44 5.82 4.02
C ALA A 73 5.33 5.52 2.51
N ILE A 74 4.46 6.22 1.79
CA ILE A 74 4.27 6.00 0.33
C ILE A 74 5.55 6.29 -0.46
N ALA A 75 6.26 7.38 -0.16
CA ALA A 75 7.51 7.70 -0.83
C ALA A 75 8.61 6.67 -0.49
N ALA A 76 8.64 6.17 0.74
CA ALA A 76 9.55 5.11 1.16
C ALA A 76 9.24 3.80 0.40
N PHE A 77 7.98 3.40 0.30
CA PHE A 77 7.56 2.24 -0.48
C PHE A 77 7.85 2.38 -1.96
N GLN A 78 7.59 3.54 -2.57
CA GLN A 78 7.95 3.77 -3.98
C GLN A 78 9.44 3.58 -4.21
N ARG A 79 10.30 4.08 -3.33
CA ARG A 79 11.74 3.82 -3.40
C ARG A 79 12.05 2.34 -3.24
N GLY A 80 11.44 1.67 -2.24
CA GLY A 80 11.62 0.25 -2.01
C GLY A 80 11.24 -0.63 -3.21
N PHE A 81 10.20 -0.28 -3.95
CA PHE A 81 9.76 -1.06 -5.11
C PHE A 81 10.56 -0.75 -6.39
N TRP A 82 10.88 0.50 -6.66
CA TRP A 82 11.44 0.90 -7.95
C TRP A 82 12.92 1.29 -7.92
N PHE A 83 13.58 1.10 -6.77
CA PHE A 83 15.03 1.28 -6.70
C PHE A 83 15.75 0.02 -7.21
N GLY A 84 16.84 0.24 -8.03
CA GLY A 84 17.59 -0.86 -8.64
C GLY A 84 16.98 -1.34 -9.97
N ASP A 85 17.64 -2.30 -10.57
CA ASP A 85 17.36 -2.82 -11.92
C ASP A 85 17.42 -4.35 -12.03
N ALA A 86 17.56 -5.07 -10.89
CA ALA A 86 17.57 -6.52 -10.87
C ALA A 86 16.23 -7.12 -11.31
N ASP A 87 16.25 -8.37 -11.77
CA ASP A 87 15.06 -9.11 -12.26
C ASP A 87 13.97 -9.25 -11.18
N TYR A 88 14.38 -9.28 -9.92
CA TYR A 88 13.50 -9.38 -8.76
C TYR A 88 13.77 -8.29 -7.74
N VAL A 89 12.74 -7.91 -6.99
CA VAL A 89 12.85 -6.94 -5.92
C VAL A 89 12.09 -7.38 -4.67
N LEU A 90 12.69 -7.15 -3.52
CA LEU A 90 12.09 -7.31 -2.20
C LEU A 90 12.09 -5.94 -1.50
N PRO A 91 10.95 -5.23 -1.44
CA PRO A 91 10.80 -4.09 -0.55
C PRO A 91 10.74 -4.60 0.89
N LYS A 92 11.61 -4.09 1.77
CA LYS A 92 11.76 -4.59 3.13
C LYS A 92 11.60 -3.48 4.17
N SER A 93 10.66 -3.68 5.09
CA SER A 93 10.54 -2.81 6.26
C SER A 93 11.70 -3.05 7.25
N ALA A 94 12.11 -1.99 7.96
CA ALA A 94 13.20 -2.04 8.93
C ALA A 94 12.79 -2.52 10.33
N ASP A 95 11.53 -2.86 10.53
CA ASP A 95 11.00 -3.37 11.81
C ASP A 95 10.64 -4.87 11.76
N ASP A 96 10.47 -5.44 10.58
CA ASP A 96 10.14 -6.84 10.39
C ASP A 96 11.39 -7.71 10.14
N LEU A 97 11.25 -9.03 10.27
CA LEU A 97 12.31 -10.00 9.99
C LEU A 97 11.86 -10.98 8.90
N ILE A 98 12.83 -11.62 8.25
CA ILE A 98 12.61 -12.72 7.30
C ILE A 98 13.46 -13.92 7.69
N GLY A 99 12.87 -15.13 7.60
CA GLY A 99 13.59 -16.38 7.81
C GLY A 99 14.68 -16.59 6.75
N PRO A 100 15.74 -17.36 7.05
CA PRO A 100 16.91 -17.51 6.17
C PRO A 100 16.55 -17.97 4.75
N GLU A 101 15.53 -18.78 4.58
CA GLU A 101 15.12 -19.36 3.30
C GLU A 101 14.05 -18.52 2.57
N PHE A 102 13.65 -17.36 3.09
CA PHE A 102 12.55 -16.58 2.54
C PHE A 102 12.76 -16.21 1.06
N ILE A 103 13.92 -15.64 0.73
CA ILE A 103 14.21 -15.22 -0.66
C ILE A 103 14.36 -16.44 -1.56
N GLU A 104 15.08 -17.47 -1.13
CA GLU A 104 15.27 -18.69 -1.91
C GLU A 104 13.94 -19.38 -2.24
N ALA A 105 13.06 -19.54 -1.26
CA ALA A 105 11.73 -20.14 -1.46
C ALA A 105 10.89 -19.32 -2.44
N CYS A 106 10.82 -17.99 -2.28
CA CYS A 106 10.06 -17.12 -3.17
C CYS A 106 10.63 -17.09 -4.59
N VAL A 107 11.95 -17.01 -4.76
CA VAL A 107 12.60 -17.00 -6.08
C VAL A 107 12.43 -18.34 -6.79
N THR A 108 12.50 -19.44 -6.07
CA THR A 108 12.26 -20.79 -6.62
C THR A 108 10.86 -20.89 -7.21
N GLU A 109 9.82 -20.40 -6.53
CA GLU A 109 8.46 -20.32 -7.07
C GLU A 109 8.38 -19.39 -8.29
N LEU A 110 9.01 -18.22 -8.23
CA LEU A 110 9.05 -17.29 -9.36
C LEU A 110 9.73 -17.87 -10.60
N LEU A 111 10.75 -18.70 -10.43
CA LEU A 111 11.44 -19.40 -11.52
C LEU A 111 10.61 -20.55 -12.08
N ALA A 112 9.92 -21.32 -11.21
CA ALA A 112 9.06 -22.42 -11.61
C ALA A 112 7.82 -21.95 -12.37
N TYR A 113 7.34 -20.73 -12.09
CA TYR A 113 6.15 -20.15 -12.72
C TYR A 113 6.48 -18.82 -13.41
N PRO A 114 6.81 -18.82 -14.71
CA PRO A 114 7.20 -17.58 -15.42
C PRO A 114 6.14 -16.47 -15.42
N ASP A 115 4.87 -16.82 -15.33
CA ASP A 115 3.75 -15.88 -15.24
C ASP A 115 3.51 -15.37 -13.81
N CYS A 116 4.30 -15.82 -12.82
CA CYS A 116 4.20 -15.34 -11.46
C CYS A 116 4.78 -13.93 -11.35
N ALA A 117 3.95 -12.97 -10.94
CA ALA A 117 4.33 -11.57 -10.73
C ALA A 117 4.94 -11.34 -9.35
N MET A 118 4.52 -12.12 -8.36
CA MET A 118 4.96 -12.01 -6.97
C MET A 118 4.80 -13.34 -6.26
N CYS A 119 5.75 -13.65 -5.38
CA CYS A 119 5.63 -14.72 -4.39
C CYS A 119 5.88 -14.21 -2.98
N HIS A 120 5.09 -14.65 -2.02
CA HIS A 120 5.24 -14.34 -0.61
C HIS A 120 5.22 -15.61 0.24
N ALA A 121 5.59 -15.51 1.51
CA ALA A 121 5.55 -16.61 2.47
C ALA A 121 4.40 -16.46 3.46
N ALA A 122 4.08 -17.54 4.19
CA ALA A 122 3.28 -17.44 5.40
C ALA A 122 4.05 -16.63 6.47
N GLY A 123 3.32 -16.03 7.39
CA GLY A 123 3.92 -15.15 8.37
C GLY A 123 3.38 -15.31 9.78
N LEU A 124 4.08 -14.67 10.71
CA LEU A 124 3.65 -14.56 12.10
C LEU A 124 3.81 -13.11 12.61
N VAL A 125 3.21 -12.85 13.76
CA VAL A 125 3.37 -11.60 14.50
C VAL A 125 4.17 -11.90 15.76
N PHE A 126 5.24 -11.14 16.00
CA PHE A 126 6.08 -11.25 17.19
C PHE A 126 6.26 -9.89 17.86
N VAL A 127 6.61 -9.89 19.13
CA VAL A 127 6.92 -8.67 19.90
C VAL A 127 8.41 -8.51 20.05
N ASP A 128 9.07 -9.55 20.53
CA ASP A 128 10.51 -9.71 20.65
C ASP A 128 10.90 -11.16 20.30
N GLU A 129 12.19 -11.50 20.45
CA GLU A 129 12.72 -12.80 20.03
C GLU A 129 12.07 -13.98 20.77
N ASP A 130 11.52 -13.75 21.97
CA ASP A 130 10.94 -14.79 22.83
C ASP A 130 9.40 -14.81 22.77
N GLU A 131 8.73 -13.78 22.24
CA GLU A 131 7.28 -13.66 22.27
C GLU A 131 6.65 -13.63 20.87
N VAL A 132 6.11 -14.77 20.42
CA VAL A 132 5.23 -14.88 19.25
C VAL A 132 3.78 -14.67 19.68
N ARG A 133 3.12 -13.62 19.14
CA ARG A 133 1.71 -13.33 19.47
C ARG A 133 0.72 -14.14 18.67
N ALA A 134 0.97 -14.32 17.38
CA ALA A 134 0.05 -15.04 16.52
C ALA A 134 0.73 -15.48 15.23
N CYS A 135 0.27 -16.60 14.67
CA CYS A 135 0.51 -16.91 13.26
C CYS A 135 -0.66 -16.36 12.43
N TYR A 136 -0.37 -15.83 11.24
CA TYR A 136 -1.43 -15.46 10.33
C TYR A 136 -2.18 -16.70 9.87
N PRO A 137 -3.52 -16.71 9.99
CA PRO A 137 -4.30 -17.85 9.60
C PRO A 137 -4.25 -18.10 8.08
N PRO A 138 -4.50 -19.35 7.63
CA PRO A 138 -4.40 -19.72 6.21
C PRO A 138 -5.22 -18.85 5.26
N GLU A 139 -6.36 -18.33 5.70
CA GLU A 139 -7.21 -17.43 4.90
C GLU A 139 -6.56 -16.07 4.58
N HIS A 140 -5.50 -15.69 5.30
CA HIS A 140 -4.70 -14.50 5.00
C HIS A 140 -3.63 -14.74 3.94
N ARG A 141 -3.49 -15.98 3.46
CA ARG A 141 -2.59 -16.31 2.35
C ARG A 141 -3.22 -15.87 1.05
N LEU A 142 -2.53 -15.00 0.34
CA LEU A 142 -3.01 -14.53 -0.96
C LEU A 142 -2.49 -15.44 -2.06
N LEU A 143 -3.39 -16.18 -2.70
CA LEU A 143 -3.09 -17.05 -3.83
C LEU A 143 -4.02 -16.68 -4.99
N ALA A 144 -3.53 -15.88 -5.95
CA ALA A 144 -4.29 -15.44 -7.13
C ALA A 144 -3.64 -16.02 -8.40
N VAL A 145 -4.07 -17.21 -8.78
CA VAL A 145 -3.50 -17.99 -9.88
C VAL A 145 -4.53 -18.23 -11.00
N GLY A 146 -4.06 -18.68 -12.15
CA GLY A 146 -4.86 -19.02 -13.31
C GLY A 146 -4.69 -18.04 -14.48
N PRO A 147 -5.13 -18.41 -15.69
CA PRO A 147 -4.82 -17.70 -16.92
C PRO A 147 -5.57 -16.38 -17.09
N ASP A 148 -6.74 -16.21 -16.45
CA ASP A 148 -7.56 -15.00 -16.61
C ASP A 148 -7.16 -13.88 -15.63
N PRO A 149 -6.59 -12.76 -16.13
CA PRO A 149 -6.20 -11.63 -15.30
C PRO A 149 -7.35 -11.05 -14.47
N ALA A 150 -8.56 -10.99 -15.04
CA ALA A 150 -9.72 -10.43 -14.35
C ALA A 150 -10.15 -11.29 -13.16
N THR A 151 -10.09 -12.61 -13.30
CA THR A 151 -10.36 -13.55 -12.20
C THR A 151 -9.34 -13.41 -11.09
N ARG A 152 -8.05 -13.27 -11.41
CA ARG A 152 -7.01 -13.04 -10.40
C ARG A 152 -7.23 -11.74 -9.63
N ALA A 153 -7.54 -10.64 -10.34
CA ALA A 153 -7.82 -9.35 -9.70
C ALA A 153 -9.06 -9.40 -8.78
N ARG A 154 -10.15 -10.08 -9.21
CA ARG A 154 -11.33 -10.32 -8.35
C ARG A 154 -10.96 -11.11 -7.10
N HIS A 155 -10.10 -12.10 -7.25
CA HIS A 155 -9.64 -12.91 -6.11
C HIS A 155 -8.91 -12.06 -5.09
N VAL A 156 -8.00 -11.18 -5.53
CA VAL A 156 -7.32 -10.23 -4.64
C VAL A 156 -8.32 -9.33 -3.92
N MET A 157 -9.23 -8.69 -4.65
CA MET A 157 -10.26 -7.82 -4.04
C MET A 157 -11.12 -8.56 -3.01
N GLY A 158 -11.44 -9.83 -3.30
CA GLY A 158 -12.31 -10.65 -2.46
C GLY A 158 -11.61 -11.28 -1.25
N ARG A 159 -10.31 -11.48 -1.28
CA ARG A 159 -9.57 -12.26 -0.28
C ARG A 159 -8.53 -11.49 0.51
N TYR A 160 -7.88 -10.49 -0.08
CA TYR A 160 -6.86 -9.75 0.63
C TYR A 160 -7.45 -8.98 1.82
N THR A 161 -6.88 -9.18 3.00
CA THR A 161 -7.35 -8.57 4.25
C THR A 161 -6.24 -7.83 4.99
N SER A 162 -4.99 -8.24 4.82
CA SER A 162 -3.83 -7.63 5.49
C SER A 162 -2.52 -8.26 5.03
N SER A 163 -1.37 -7.63 5.34
CA SER A 163 -0.05 -8.26 5.37
C SER A 163 -0.10 -9.61 6.12
N PRO A 164 0.52 -10.72 5.73
CA PRO A 164 1.81 -10.78 5.05
C PRO A 164 1.73 -10.88 3.51
N GLY A 165 0.58 -11.06 2.92
CA GLY A 165 0.44 -11.24 1.48
C GLY A 165 0.95 -10.09 0.60
N PHE A 166 1.30 -8.96 1.22
CA PHE A 166 1.95 -7.82 0.57
C PHE A 166 3.48 -7.94 0.56
N TRP A 167 4.06 -8.55 1.59
CA TRP A 167 5.50 -8.67 1.74
C TRP A 167 6.02 -9.91 1.02
N GLY A 168 6.71 -9.73 -0.08
CA GLY A 168 7.20 -10.80 -0.91
C GLY A 168 8.26 -10.36 -1.90
N VAL A 169 8.74 -11.29 -2.68
CA VAL A 169 9.64 -11.05 -3.82
C VAL A 169 8.80 -10.82 -5.07
N TYR A 170 9.01 -9.67 -5.70
CA TYR A 170 8.29 -9.21 -6.88
C TYR A 170 9.14 -9.39 -8.13
N ARG A 171 8.53 -9.80 -9.23
CA ARG A 171 9.17 -9.79 -10.56
C ARG A 171 9.19 -8.35 -11.08
N ARG A 172 10.36 -7.81 -11.39
CA ARG A 172 10.55 -6.44 -11.90
C ARG A 172 9.66 -6.17 -13.12
N ALA A 173 9.70 -7.04 -14.12
CA ALA A 173 8.90 -6.90 -15.33
C ALA A 173 7.38 -6.84 -15.08
N ALA A 174 6.88 -7.38 -13.97
CA ALA A 174 5.48 -7.24 -13.58
C ALA A 174 5.22 -5.89 -12.90
N LEU A 175 6.13 -5.43 -12.02
CA LEU A 175 6.05 -4.11 -11.40
C LEU A 175 6.12 -2.96 -12.42
N ASP A 176 6.92 -3.10 -13.47
CA ASP A 176 7.04 -2.10 -14.55
C ASP A 176 5.73 -1.92 -15.34
N ARG A 177 4.78 -2.84 -15.18
CA ARG A 177 3.44 -2.76 -15.79
C ARG A 177 2.40 -2.13 -14.88
N VAL A 178 2.74 -1.92 -13.63
CA VAL A 178 1.86 -1.34 -12.60
C VAL A 178 2.10 0.16 -12.48
N ALA A 179 1.03 0.91 -12.25
CA ALA A 179 1.14 2.36 -12.07
C ALA A 179 1.87 2.71 -10.75
N PRO A 180 2.56 3.86 -10.69
CA PRO A 180 3.15 4.34 -9.44
C PRO A 180 2.11 4.43 -8.32
N ILE A 181 2.53 4.07 -7.11
CA ILE A 181 1.67 4.10 -5.92
C ILE A 181 1.13 5.52 -5.70
N ARG A 182 -0.18 5.65 -5.58
CA ARG A 182 -0.82 6.91 -5.21
C ARG A 182 -1.06 6.96 -3.71
N ALA A 183 -0.83 8.12 -3.08
CA ALA A 183 -1.05 8.33 -1.65
C ALA A 183 -2.55 8.34 -1.33
N ARG A 184 -3.10 7.18 -0.97
CA ARG A 184 -4.50 6.98 -0.59
C ARG A 184 -4.65 5.77 0.35
N ALA A 185 -5.79 5.69 1.05
CA ALA A 185 -6.11 4.49 1.83
C ALA A 185 -6.19 3.26 0.93
N GLY A 186 -5.68 2.12 1.42
CA GLY A 186 -5.70 0.83 0.72
C GLY A 186 -4.84 0.77 -0.55
N TRP A 187 -3.84 1.64 -0.67
CA TRP A 187 -2.92 1.64 -1.82
C TRP A 187 -2.24 0.28 -2.04
N ASP A 188 -1.92 -0.44 -0.97
CA ASP A 188 -1.35 -1.78 -0.98
C ASP A 188 -2.32 -2.81 -1.59
N HIS A 189 -3.59 -2.71 -1.24
CA HIS A 189 -4.65 -3.53 -1.79
C HIS A 189 -4.84 -3.27 -3.30
N VAL A 190 -4.81 -2.00 -3.71
CA VAL A 190 -4.90 -1.60 -5.13
C VAL A 190 -3.69 -2.09 -5.92
N LEU A 191 -2.47 -1.92 -5.37
CA LEU A 191 -1.24 -2.41 -5.98
C LEU A 191 -1.30 -3.91 -6.26
N LEU A 192 -1.73 -4.71 -5.28
CA LEU A 192 -1.83 -6.16 -5.46
C LEU A 192 -2.90 -6.56 -6.48
N ALA A 193 -4.02 -5.85 -6.54
CA ALA A 193 -5.06 -6.11 -7.54
C ALA A 193 -4.57 -5.76 -8.96
N GLU A 194 -3.83 -4.67 -9.11
CA GLU A 194 -3.20 -4.29 -10.39
C GLU A 194 -2.09 -5.27 -10.78
N LEU A 195 -1.26 -5.70 -9.82
CA LEU A 195 -0.23 -6.71 -10.04
C LEU A 195 -0.83 -8.06 -10.49
N ALA A 196 -1.99 -8.44 -9.95
CA ALA A 196 -2.72 -9.64 -10.35
C ALA A 196 -3.22 -9.58 -11.81
N LEU A 197 -3.40 -8.39 -12.38
CA LEU A 197 -3.62 -8.25 -13.83
C LEU A 197 -2.34 -8.55 -14.62
N ALA A 198 -1.18 -8.23 -14.08
CA ALA A 198 0.11 -8.41 -14.73
C ALA A 198 0.62 -9.86 -14.68
N GLY A 199 0.27 -10.63 -13.65
CA GLY A 199 0.69 -12.01 -13.45
C GLY A 199 0.04 -12.68 -12.26
N GLU A 200 0.44 -13.92 -11.97
CA GLU A 200 -0.03 -14.65 -10.80
C GLU A 200 0.58 -14.11 -9.51
N ILE A 201 -0.16 -14.21 -8.41
CA ILE A 201 0.38 -14.05 -7.06
C ILE A 201 0.37 -15.42 -6.40
N ARG A 202 1.53 -15.89 -5.98
CA ARG A 202 1.73 -17.20 -5.38
C ARG A 202 2.27 -17.07 -3.96
N HIS A 203 2.22 -18.15 -3.20
CA HIS A 203 2.77 -18.17 -1.85
C HIS A 203 3.44 -19.49 -1.54
N VAL A 204 4.47 -19.46 -0.69
CA VAL A 204 5.06 -20.63 -0.04
C VAL A 204 4.43 -20.83 1.34
N PRO A 205 4.15 -22.10 1.74
CA PRO A 205 3.42 -22.37 2.98
C PRO A 205 4.24 -22.15 4.25
N ASP A 206 5.58 -22.11 4.12
CA ASP A 206 6.47 -21.99 5.26
C ASP A 206 6.37 -20.60 5.90
N VAL A 207 6.46 -20.56 7.24
CA VAL A 207 6.36 -19.31 8.02
C VAL A 207 7.73 -18.64 8.01
N LEU A 208 7.98 -17.83 6.98
CA LEU A 208 9.27 -17.16 6.75
C LEU A 208 9.20 -15.64 6.83
N TYR A 209 8.01 -15.04 7.03
CA TYR A 209 7.86 -13.61 7.23
C TYR A 209 7.41 -13.31 8.67
N TRP A 210 8.19 -12.55 9.41
CA TRP A 210 7.95 -12.26 10.82
C TRP A 210 7.73 -10.77 11.01
N ARG A 211 6.46 -10.42 11.24
CA ARG A 211 6.03 -9.05 11.45
C ARG A 211 6.18 -8.66 12.91
N ARG A 212 6.91 -7.59 13.17
CA ARG A 212 7.01 -7.05 14.52
C ARG A 212 5.73 -6.32 14.92
N ASP A 213 5.19 -6.67 16.10
CA ASP A 213 4.14 -5.89 16.73
C ASP A 213 4.77 -4.73 17.50
N GLY A 214 4.72 -3.54 16.94
CA GLY A 214 5.32 -2.35 17.55
C GLY A 214 4.56 -1.79 18.76
N GLY A 215 3.56 -2.54 19.31
CA GLY A 215 2.74 -2.05 20.42
C GLY A 215 1.90 -0.79 20.08
N LYS A 216 2.05 -0.27 18.85
CA LYS A 216 1.23 0.84 18.38
C LYS A 216 -0.19 0.32 18.13
N PRO A 217 -1.23 1.02 18.60
CA PRO A 217 -2.58 0.68 18.20
C PRO A 217 -2.60 0.58 16.68
N VAL A 218 -3.26 -0.47 16.15
CA VAL A 218 -3.44 -0.65 14.71
C VAL A 218 -3.92 0.70 14.18
N LEU A 219 -3.02 1.39 13.45
CA LEU A 219 -3.37 2.63 12.81
C LEU A 219 -4.61 2.31 12.00
N THR A 220 -5.74 2.87 12.39
CA THR A 220 -6.93 2.76 11.57
C THR A 220 -6.51 3.21 10.18
N LEU A 221 -7.01 2.56 9.13
CA LEU A 221 -6.74 2.94 7.74
C LEU A 221 -6.88 4.47 7.54
N ALA A 222 -7.77 5.11 8.32
CA ALA A 222 -7.97 6.55 8.36
C ALA A 222 -6.73 7.32 8.84
N ARG A 223 -6.00 6.85 9.86
CA ARG A 223 -4.80 7.52 10.37
C ARG A 223 -3.62 7.37 9.41
N ALA A 224 -3.46 6.19 8.82
CA ALA A 224 -2.45 5.97 7.78
C ALA A 224 -2.69 6.87 6.56
N ALA A 225 -3.95 6.98 6.09
CA ALA A 225 -4.32 7.88 5.01
C ALA A 225 -4.07 9.36 5.35
N THR A 226 -4.20 9.72 6.65
CA THR A 226 -3.92 11.08 7.14
C THR A 226 -2.44 11.41 7.12
N GLU A 227 -1.61 10.52 7.64
CA GLU A 227 -0.16 10.70 7.65
C GLU A 227 0.39 10.75 6.23
N GLN A 228 -0.18 9.97 5.32
CA GLN A 228 0.18 9.98 3.91
C GLN A 228 -0.26 11.26 3.17
N ALA A 229 -1.42 11.80 3.49
CA ALA A 229 -1.90 13.06 2.92
C ALA A 229 -1.12 14.27 3.44
N ARG A 230 -0.51 14.17 4.63
CA ARG A 230 0.33 15.21 5.23
C ARG A 230 1.70 15.36 4.59
N ALA A 231 2.19 14.38 3.87
CA ALA A 231 3.50 14.44 3.25
C ALA A 231 3.59 15.62 2.28
N GLY A 232 3.97 16.79 2.79
CA GLY A 232 4.20 18.02 2.02
C GLY A 232 3.19 19.16 2.19
N LEU A 233 2.18 19.03 3.07
CA LEU A 233 1.22 20.11 3.37
C LEU A 233 1.30 20.52 4.84
N PRO A 234 1.36 21.83 5.15
CA PRO A 234 1.32 22.36 6.52
C PRO A 234 -0.14 22.32 7.04
N LEU A 235 -0.64 21.12 7.36
CA LEU A 235 -1.99 20.93 7.87
C LEU A 235 -1.98 20.80 9.38
N ASP A 236 -2.91 21.49 10.05
CA ASP A 236 -3.17 21.39 11.47
C ASP A 236 -3.58 19.96 11.86
N ASP A 237 -3.15 19.51 13.05
CA ASP A 237 -3.46 18.19 13.60
C ASP A 237 -4.96 17.94 13.75
N THR A 238 -5.76 18.98 13.92
CA THR A 238 -7.22 18.91 14.00
C THR A 238 -7.89 18.42 12.71
N LEU A 239 -7.31 18.72 11.53
CA LEU A 239 -7.77 18.20 10.25
C LEU A 239 -7.48 16.71 10.06
N ALA A 240 -6.50 16.20 10.81
CA ALA A 240 -6.09 14.80 10.77
C ALA A 240 -7.06 13.84 11.46
N GLU A 241 -7.80 14.32 12.45
CA GLU A 241 -8.74 13.53 13.26
C GLU A 241 -10.18 13.57 12.72
N GLN A 242 -10.41 14.23 11.60
CA GLN A 242 -11.76 14.42 11.08
C GLN A 242 -12.43 13.09 10.68
N ARG A 243 -13.62 12.89 11.24
CA ARG A 243 -14.47 11.69 11.06
C ARG A 243 -15.02 11.51 9.65
N TRP A 244 -14.83 12.46 8.74
CA TRP A 244 -15.32 12.41 7.36
C TRP A 244 -14.49 11.54 6.43
N ARG A 245 -13.34 11.05 6.87
CA ARG A 245 -12.48 10.19 6.06
C ARG A 245 -13.12 8.82 5.88
N THR A 246 -13.14 8.37 4.64
CA THR A 246 -13.83 7.18 4.18
C THR A 246 -12.84 6.15 3.63
N PRO A 247 -12.02 5.49 4.47
CA PRO A 247 -10.93 4.63 3.99
C PRO A 247 -11.40 3.46 3.16
N LEU A 248 -12.49 2.77 3.53
CA LEU A 248 -13.02 1.65 2.76
C LEU A 248 -13.67 2.10 1.46
N ILE A 249 -14.43 3.19 1.49
CA ILE A 249 -15.03 3.81 0.29
C ILE A 249 -13.92 4.25 -0.66
N THR A 250 -12.90 4.94 -0.13
CA THR A 250 -11.75 5.41 -0.92
C THR A 250 -11.00 4.24 -1.55
N THR A 251 -10.78 3.15 -0.79
CA THR A 251 -10.13 1.94 -1.30
C THR A 251 -10.95 1.29 -2.42
N ALA A 252 -12.26 1.13 -2.23
CA ALA A 252 -13.14 0.55 -3.24
C ALA A 252 -13.18 1.38 -4.53
N TYR A 253 -13.28 2.71 -4.39
CA TYR A 253 -13.26 3.64 -5.52
C TYR A 253 -11.91 3.66 -6.24
N ALA A 254 -10.82 3.56 -5.49
CA ALA A 254 -9.47 3.48 -6.05
C ALA A 254 -9.28 2.27 -6.96
N HIS A 255 -9.94 1.13 -6.67
CA HIS A 255 -9.96 -0.01 -7.58
C HIS A 255 -10.71 0.31 -8.88
N GLN A 256 -11.84 1.03 -8.80
CA GLN A 256 -12.56 1.44 -10.00
C GLN A 256 -11.69 2.34 -10.89
N GLU A 257 -11.02 3.34 -10.32
CA GLU A 257 -10.11 4.22 -11.06
C GLU A 257 -8.94 3.44 -11.69
N MET A 258 -8.34 2.51 -10.95
CA MET A 258 -7.27 1.67 -11.45
C MET A 258 -7.75 0.81 -12.62
N PHE A 259 -8.91 0.16 -12.51
CA PHE A 259 -9.46 -0.66 -13.60
C PHE A 259 -9.89 0.19 -14.81
N ALA A 260 -10.40 1.42 -14.59
CA ALA A 260 -10.69 2.34 -15.68
C ALA A 260 -9.45 2.67 -16.52
N ALA A 261 -8.29 2.76 -15.88
CA ALA A 261 -7.00 3.03 -16.52
C ALA A 261 -6.27 1.77 -17.02
N ALA A 262 -6.71 0.57 -16.63
CA ALA A 262 -6.02 -0.68 -16.94
C ALA A 262 -5.95 -0.97 -18.45
N ARG A 263 -4.86 -1.62 -18.88
CA ARG A 263 -4.64 -2.05 -20.27
C ARG A 263 -5.46 -3.29 -20.60
N LEU A 264 -6.79 -3.17 -20.55
CA LEU A 264 -7.77 -4.22 -20.84
C LEU A 264 -8.79 -3.73 -21.88
N PRO A 265 -9.47 -4.65 -22.59
CA PRO A 265 -10.62 -4.28 -23.42
C PRO A 265 -11.68 -3.50 -22.63
N HIS A 266 -12.37 -2.58 -23.28
CA HIS A 266 -13.34 -1.69 -22.63
C HIS A 266 -14.38 -2.43 -21.77
N ALA A 267 -14.97 -3.50 -22.33
CA ALA A 267 -15.94 -4.34 -21.60
C ALA A 267 -15.34 -4.96 -20.33
N GLY A 268 -14.09 -5.43 -20.39
CA GLY A 268 -13.38 -5.97 -19.24
C GLY A 268 -13.12 -4.93 -18.15
N ARG A 269 -12.73 -3.69 -18.51
CA ARG A 269 -12.58 -2.59 -17.56
C ARG A 269 -13.89 -2.28 -16.85
N LEU A 270 -14.97 -2.12 -17.61
CA LEU A 270 -16.30 -1.85 -17.03
C LEU A 270 -16.79 -2.98 -16.12
N ALA A 271 -16.51 -4.25 -16.49
CA ALA A 271 -16.84 -5.39 -15.65
C ALA A 271 -16.11 -5.32 -14.31
N LEU A 272 -14.77 -5.12 -14.32
CA LEU A 272 -13.97 -5.04 -13.10
C LEU A 272 -14.31 -3.83 -12.22
N MET A 273 -14.67 -2.69 -12.83
CA MET A 273 -15.15 -1.53 -12.07
C MET A 273 -16.44 -1.83 -11.30
N ARG A 274 -17.39 -2.54 -11.93
CA ARG A 274 -18.64 -2.99 -11.26
C ARG A 274 -18.35 -4.02 -10.19
N ASP A 275 -17.45 -4.97 -10.48
CA ASP A 275 -17.06 -6.02 -9.55
C ASP A 275 -16.39 -5.43 -8.31
N ALA A 276 -15.58 -4.38 -8.44
CA ALA A 276 -14.97 -3.70 -7.29
C ALA A 276 -16.04 -3.20 -6.31
N ALA A 277 -17.03 -2.44 -6.79
CA ALA A 277 -18.13 -1.99 -5.92
C ALA A 277 -18.89 -3.17 -5.31
N THR A 278 -19.21 -4.19 -6.12
CA THR A 278 -19.99 -5.37 -5.68
C THR A 278 -19.25 -6.16 -4.61
N ILE A 279 -17.95 -6.45 -4.80
CA ILE A 279 -17.14 -7.22 -3.88
C ILE A 279 -16.96 -6.47 -2.56
N PHE A 280 -16.64 -5.17 -2.62
CA PHE A 280 -16.48 -4.38 -1.39
C PHE A 280 -17.79 -4.26 -0.63
N ARG A 281 -18.93 -4.04 -1.31
CA ARG A 281 -20.24 -4.03 -0.67
C ARG A 281 -20.61 -5.39 -0.05
N ALA A 282 -20.33 -6.49 -0.73
CA ALA A 282 -20.60 -7.83 -0.19
C ALA A 282 -19.80 -8.12 1.10
N ARG A 283 -18.59 -7.55 1.23
CA ARG A 283 -17.73 -7.77 2.39
C ARG A 283 -17.97 -6.78 3.54
N TRP A 284 -18.21 -5.50 3.24
CA TRP A 284 -18.17 -4.42 4.21
C TRP A 284 -19.34 -3.43 4.08
N LEU A 285 -20.52 -3.87 3.66
CA LEU A 285 -21.66 -2.96 3.45
C LEU A 285 -21.97 -2.12 4.68
N ARG A 286 -21.92 -2.73 5.88
CA ARG A 286 -22.21 -2.04 7.14
C ARG A 286 -21.20 -0.93 7.42
N GLU A 287 -19.93 -1.22 7.23
CA GLU A 287 -18.83 -0.28 7.43
C GLU A 287 -18.85 0.83 6.38
N LEU A 288 -19.04 0.48 5.12
CA LEU A 288 -19.18 1.42 4.01
C LEU A 288 -20.34 2.41 4.23
N ARG A 289 -21.50 1.92 4.67
CA ARG A 289 -22.63 2.78 5.02
C ARG A 289 -22.34 3.69 6.20
N ARG A 290 -21.63 3.17 7.21
CA ARG A 290 -21.21 3.96 8.37
C ARG A 290 -20.28 5.10 7.95
N GLU A 291 -19.31 4.82 7.08
CA GLU A 291 -18.41 5.84 6.52
C GLU A 291 -19.19 6.90 5.73
N ALA A 292 -20.11 6.49 4.83
CA ALA A 292 -20.89 7.41 4.03
C ALA A 292 -21.83 8.31 4.88
N VAL A 293 -22.44 7.75 5.93
CA VAL A 293 -23.28 8.52 6.86
C VAL A 293 -22.41 9.47 7.70
N ALA A 294 -21.24 9.03 8.16
CA ALA A 294 -20.30 9.89 8.88
C ALA A 294 -19.84 11.06 7.99
N LEU A 295 -19.54 10.80 6.73
CA LEU A 295 -19.23 11.85 5.75
C LEU A 295 -20.40 12.83 5.63
N ALA A 296 -21.61 12.36 5.36
CA ALA A 296 -22.81 13.21 5.21
C ALA A 296 -23.04 14.10 6.45
N THR A 297 -22.80 13.57 7.65
CA THR A 297 -22.98 14.29 8.91
C THR A 297 -21.97 15.41 9.10
N THR A 298 -20.76 15.25 8.58
CA THR A 298 -19.64 16.23 8.76
C THR A 298 -19.53 17.22 7.60
N LEU A 299 -20.15 16.95 6.46
CA LEU A 299 -20.05 17.79 5.27
C LEU A 299 -20.47 19.27 5.50
N PRO A 300 -21.54 19.59 6.23
CA PRO A 300 -21.90 20.99 6.48
C PRO A 300 -20.77 21.79 7.12
N ASP A 301 -20.14 21.22 8.14
CA ASP A 301 -19.01 21.86 8.86
C ASP A 301 -17.79 22.01 7.96
N LEU A 302 -17.47 20.99 7.18
CA LEU A 302 -16.35 21.01 6.24
C LEU A 302 -16.53 22.04 5.12
N ILE A 303 -17.75 22.17 4.59
CA ILE A 303 -18.10 23.17 3.57
C ILE A 303 -17.98 24.57 4.16
N ALA A 304 -18.48 24.78 5.39
CA ALA A 304 -18.33 26.04 6.09
C ALA A 304 -16.86 26.41 6.35
N GLN A 305 -16.04 25.44 6.79
CA GLN A 305 -14.59 25.64 6.95
C GLN A 305 -13.93 26.00 5.60
N THR A 306 -14.27 25.32 4.53
CA THR A 306 -13.75 25.59 3.18
C THR A 306 -14.06 27.03 2.74
N ALA A 307 -15.25 27.54 3.06
CA ALA A 307 -15.65 28.92 2.72
C ALA A 307 -14.86 29.99 3.49
N HIS A 308 -14.30 29.65 4.65
CA HIS A 308 -13.54 30.58 5.49
C HIS A 308 -12.00 30.39 5.41
N ALA A 309 -11.55 29.34 4.69
CA ALA A 309 -10.13 29.02 4.57
C ALA A 309 -9.40 29.96 3.60
N GLU A 310 -8.09 30.07 3.74
CA GLU A 310 -7.19 30.73 2.79
C GLU A 310 -7.29 30.05 1.39
N ALA A 311 -7.09 30.80 0.31
CA ALA A 311 -7.37 30.34 -1.06
C ALA A 311 -6.66 29.02 -1.44
N THR A 312 -5.48 28.74 -0.91
CA THR A 312 -4.75 27.49 -1.19
C THR A 312 -5.34 26.32 -0.41
N GLU A 313 -5.66 26.53 0.84
CA GLU A 313 -6.30 25.55 1.72
C GLU A 313 -7.73 25.26 1.26
N ALA A 314 -8.51 26.27 0.92
CA ALA A 314 -9.85 26.15 0.38
C ALA A 314 -9.89 25.25 -0.88
N ARG A 315 -8.96 25.46 -1.83
CA ARG A 315 -8.87 24.62 -3.03
C ARG A 315 -8.52 23.17 -2.69
N TRP A 316 -7.64 22.95 -1.72
CA TRP A 316 -7.27 21.60 -1.29
C TRP A 316 -8.42 20.90 -0.58
N LEU A 317 -9.12 21.60 0.36
CA LEU A 317 -10.30 21.10 1.05
C LEU A 317 -11.40 20.76 0.05
N ALA A 318 -11.75 21.68 -0.85
CA ALA A 318 -12.78 21.47 -1.85
C ALA A 318 -12.50 20.23 -2.73
N ARG A 319 -11.25 20.06 -3.17
CA ARG A 319 -10.85 18.87 -3.95
C ARG A 319 -10.99 17.59 -3.12
N THR A 320 -10.46 17.57 -1.91
CA THR A 320 -10.44 16.37 -1.07
C THR A 320 -11.84 15.94 -0.66
N ILE A 321 -12.71 16.90 -0.32
CA ILE A 321 -14.13 16.66 -0.02
C ILE A 321 -14.86 16.18 -1.27
N GLY A 322 -14.62 16.82 -2.42
CA GLY A 322 -15.22 16.44 -3.70
C GLY A 322 -14.87 15.00 -4.12
N ASP A 323 -13.62 14.59 -3.93
CA ASP A 323 -13.17 13.23 -4.17
C ASP A 323 -13.87 12.23 -3.23
N ALA A 324 -14.03 12.57 -1.93
CA ALA A 324 -14.74 11.73 -0.97
C ALA A 324 -16.23 11.57 -1.30
N ILE A 325 -16.89 12.66 -1.69
CA ILE A 325 -18.31 12.64 -2.14
C ILE A 325 -18.46 11.79 -3.41
N THR A 326 -17.57 11.95 -4.37
CA THR A 326 -17.58 11.19 -5.63
C THR A 326 -17.41 9.70 -5.37
N ALA A 327 -16.45 9.34 -4.52
CA ALA A 327 -16.23 7.96 -4.13
C ALA A 327 -17.45 7.37 -3.38
N ALA A 328 -18.02 8.12 -2.43
CA ALA A 328 -19.20 7.68 -1.69
C ALA A 328 -20.40 7.46 -2.59
N ALA A 329 -20.68 8.37 -3.52
CA ALA A 329 -21.78 8.22 -4.50
C ALA A 329 -21.60 7.00 -5.42
N ALA A 330 -20.35 6.67 -5.78
CA ALA A 330 -20.07 5.50 -6.62
C ALA A 330 -20.21 4.16 -5.86
N ILE A 331 -19.84 4.12 -4.57
CA ILE A 331 -19.75 2.89 -3.78
C ILE A 331 -20.99 2.66 -2.90
N VAL A 332 -21.61 3.71 -2.38
CA VAL A 332 -22.77 3.68 -1.47
C VAL A 332 -23.87 4.63 -1.98
N PRO A 333 -24.44 4.38 -3.17
CA PRO A 333 -25.37 5.32 -3.83
C PRO A 333 -26.67 5.53 -3.06
N GLU A 334 -26.97 4.70 -2.08
CA GLU A 334 -28.13 4.86 -1.20
C GLU A 334 -28.00 6.00 -0.18
N VAL A 335 -26.81 6.59 -0.03
CA VAL A 335 -26.59 7.80 0.77
C VAL A 335 -26.49 8.98 -0.19
N ASP A 336 -27.54 9.82 -0.20
CA ASP A 336 -27.60 10.97 -1.10
C ASP A 336 -26.70 12.12 -0.61
N LEU A 337 -25.69 12.44 -1.40
CA LEU A 337 -24.72 13.53 -1.16
C LEU A 337 -24.82 14.63 -2.23
N THR A 338 -25.86 14.63 -3.03
CA THR A 338 -25.98 15.52 -4.20
C THR A 338 -25.97 16.99 -3.83
N LEU A 339 -26.67 17.38 -2.76
CA LEU A 339 -26.70 18.77 -2.29
C LEU A 339 -25.31 19.27 -1.91
N PHE A 340 -24.57 18.49 -1.15
CA PHE A 340 -23.21 18.86 -0.72
C PHE A 340 -22.24 19.01 -1.88
N ARG A 341 -22.41 18.17 -2.93
CA ARG A 341 -21.62 18.29 -4.15
C ARG A 341 -21.89 19.60 -4.88
N LEU A 342 -23.14 20.04 -4.94
CA LEU A 342 -23.54 21.31 -5.56
C LEU A 342 -23.01 22.52 -4.76
N GLU A 343 -23.10 22.50 -3.45
CA GLU A 343 -22.58 23.55 -2.57
C GLU A 343 -21.05 23.70 -2.70
N LEU A 344 -20.34 22.56 -2.72
CA LEU A 344 -18.89 22.55 -2.87
C LEU A 344 -18.42 23.06 -4.22
N ALA A 345 -19.11 22.69 -5.31
CA ALA A 345 -18.84 23.18 -6.67
C ALA A 345 -19.03 24.70 -6.77
N ALA A 346 -20.04 25.25 -6.09
CA ALA A 346 -20.28 26.69 -6.02
C ALA A 346 -19.10 27.42 -5.32
N LEU A 347 -18.57 26.87 -4.23
CA LEU A 347 -17.40 27.42 -3.51
C LEU A 347 -16.12 27.34 -4.34
N ALA A 348 -15.95 26.28 -5.12
CA ALA A 348 -14.76 26.09 -5.95
C ALA A 348 -14.74 26.99 -7.21
N GLY A 349 -15.84 27.71 -7.49
CA GLY A 349 -16.00 28.53 -8.72
C GLY A 349 -16.07 27.69 -9.99
N GLU A 350 -16.36 26.40 -9.89
CA GLU A 350 -16.52 25.52 -11.04
C GLU A 350 -17.93 25.68 -11.63
N PRO A 351 -18.07 25.90 -12.95
CA PRO A 351 -19.40 25.94 -13.58
C PRO A 351 -20.07 24.58 -13.44
N ASN A 352 -21.33 24.57 -13.01
CA ASN A 352 -22.19 23.40 -12.82
C ASN A 352 -22.09 22.41 -14.00
N ARG A 353 -21.27 21.39 -13.90
CA ARG A 353 -21.23 20.23 -14.80
C ARG A 353 -22.18 19.13 -14.31
N VAL A 354 -23.40 19.51 -13.93
CA VAL A 354 -24.47 18.56 -13.59
C VAL A 354 -25.63 18.75 -14.58
N ALA A 355 -25.34 18.41 -15.83
CA ALA A 355 -26.37 18.11 -16.84
C ALA A 355 -25.70 17.53 -18.09
N ALA A 356 -25.41 16.23 -18.06
CA ALA A 356 -25.35 15.37 -19.26
C ALA A 356 -25.29 13.90 -18.81
#